data_f50a6175bb3770f4e15abf8a5ae36625
#
_entry.id   f50a6175bb3770f4e15abf8a5ae36625
#
_cell.length_a   1.000
_cell.length_b   1.000
_cell.length_c   1.000
_cell.angle_alpha   90.00
_cell.angle_beta   90.00
_cell.angle_gamma   90.00
#
_symmetry.space_group_name_H-M   'P 1'
#
loop_
_entity.id
_entity.type
_entity.pdbx_description
1 polymer ?
#
loop_
_entity_poly.entity_id
_entity_poly.type
_entity_poly.pdbx_seq_one_letter_code
_entity_poly.pdbx_strand_id
1 'polypeptide(L)'
;MPARFVFLLVFLILFMVVPSAVDLLTEWFWFGEVAYTDIFIRTLTAKATVGGLVFLVAFGVLAANFRLALGRVTKPYLLFPGGGDIQPITLERTQLKMLGTGVAALAALFLGLFASNEWLTWLQFQHATPFGQTDPLFGRDVGFYVFTLPFLDFARYLMLAVAVLSLIGSTAAYVISGTLALDPARGPVVGDGARRHLGLVIAVLFLLLAWGAYLDVPRILTTPAGIIHGASYVDIALRIPVLRGLLFVALVGSVLSLVTAMTPRNTPLFVAVGLYVLVTVGGNLGSV
;
A
#
# COMPACT_ATOMS: atom_id res chain seq x y z
N MET A 1 18.97 -27.56 -4.58
CA MET A 1 17.53 -27.61 -4.92
C MET A 1 17.31 -28.79 -5.84
N PRO A 2 16.25 -29.60 -5.67
CA PRO A 2 15.99 -30.70 -6.60
C PRO A 2 15.72 -30.14 -8.00
N ALA A 3 16.31 -30.76 -9.03
CA ALA A 3 16.24 -30.31 -10.42
C ALA A 3 14.79 -30.03 -10.92
N ARG A 4 13.82 -30.71 -10.34
CA ARG A 4 12.40 -30.53 -10.62
C ARG A 4 11.88 -29.09 -10.27
N PHE A 5 12.36 -28.51 -9.18
CA PHE A 5 11.99 -27.14 -8.79
C PHE A 5 12.61 -26.10 -9.72
N VAL A 6 13.87 -26.30 -10.13
CA VAL A 6 14.53 -25.42 -11.09
C VAL A 6 13.81 -25.47 -12.44
N PHE A 7 13.48 -26.68 -12.91
CA PHE A 7 12.72 -26.85 -14.14
C PHE A 7 11.35 -26.17 -14.09
N LEU A 8 10.60 -26.34 -13.00
CA LEU A 8 9.28 -25.73 -12.81
C LEU A 8 9.37 -24.19 -12.79
N LEU A 9 10.39 -23.64 -12.13
CA LEU A 9 10.63 -22.20 -12.05
C LEU A 9 10.99 -21.62 -13.43
N VAL A 10 11.91 -22.30 -14.16
CA VAL A 10 12.28 -21.89 -15.52
C VAL A 10 11.10 -21.97 -16.48
N PHE A 11 10.32 -23.05 -16.39
CA PHE A 11 9.11 -23.21 -17.19
C PHE A 11 8.09 -22.11 -16.91
N LEU A 12 7.84 -21.78 -15.62
CA LEU A 12 6.92 -20.71 -15.22
C LEU A 12 7.38 -19.33 -15.74
N ILE A 13 8.69 -19.04 -15.61
CA ILE A 13 9.27 -17.80 -16.12
C ILE A 13 9.12 -17.72 -17.65
N LEU A 14 9.45 -18.78 -18.38
CA LEU A 14 9.31 -18.81 -19.82
C LEU A 14 7.84 -18.68 -20.24
N PHE A 15 6.92 -19.35 -19.55
CA PHE A 15 5.49 -19.27 -19.82
C PHE A 15 4.92 -17.86 -19.63
N MET A 16 5.48 -17.07 -18.69
CA MET A 16 5.06 -15.68 -18.46
C MET A 16 5.78 -14.68 -19.38
N VAL A 17 7.09 -14.87 -19.57
CA VAL A 17 7.92 -13.88 -20.29
C VAL A 17 7.77 -14.00 -21.80
N VAL A 18 7.64 -15.22 -22.35
CA VAL A 18 7.57 -15.40 -23.82
C VAL A 18 6.33 -14.74 -24.43
N PRO A 19 5.10 -14.94 -23.91
CA PRO A 19 3.93 -14.24 -24.45
C PRO A 19 4.09 -12.72 -24.38
N SER A 20 4.53 -12.18 -23.24
CA SER A 20 4.73 -10.74 -23.08
C SER A 20 5.79 -10.17 -24.03
N ALA A 21 6.85 -10.94 -24.31
CA ALA A 21 7.86 -10.54 -25.28
C ALA A 21 7.33 -10.57 -26.71
N VAL A 22 6.51 -11.58 -27.05
CA VAL A 22 5.86 -11.66 -28.35
C VAL A 22 4.90 -10.50 -28.57
N ASP A 23 4.06 -10.18 -27.57
CA ASP A 23 3.15 -9.04 -27.62
C ASP A 23 3.92 -7.73 -27.83
N LEU A 24 5.00 -7.51 -27.08
CA LEU A 24 5.84 -6.32 -27.21
C LEU A 24 6.48 -6.20 -28.60
N LEU A 25 6.97 -7.31 -29.16
CA LEU A 25 7.54 -7.34 -30.51
C LEU A 25 6.47 -7.10 -31.58
N THR A 26 5.29 -7.68 -31.41
CA THR A 26 4.17 -7.50 -32.34
C THR A 26 3.72 -6.05 -32.34
N GLU A 27 3.56 -5.43 -31.18
CA GLU A 27 3.27 -3.99 -31.06
C GLU A 27 4.37 -3.13 -31.71
N TRP A 28 5.64 -3.46 -31.47
CA TRP A 28 6.76 -2.75 -32.07
C TRP A 28 6.70 -2.74 -33.61
N PHE A 29 6.46 -3.92 -34.22
CA PHE A 29 6.34 -4.01 -35.69
C PHE A 29 5.10 -3.27 -36.20
N TRP A 30 3.96 -3.43 -35.53
CA TRP A 30 2.74 -2.74 -35.91
C TRP A 30 2.87 -1.21 -35.87
N PHE A 31 3.42 -0.67 -34.80
CA PHE A 31 3.68 0.76 -34.68
C PHE A 31 4.71 1.24 -35.73
N GLY A 32 5.63 0.39 -36.12
CA GLY A 32 6.58 0.65 -37.24
C GLY A 32 5.89 0.75 -38.56
N GLU A 33 4.98 -0.16 -38.90
CA GLU A 33 4.21 -0.17 -40.15
C GLU A 33 3.29 1.05 -40.30
N VAL A 34 2.67 1.50 -39.21
CA VAL A 34 1.78 2.67 -39.21
C VAL A 34 2.52 4.01 -39.01
N ALA A 35 3.85 4.00 -38.95
CA ALA A 35 4.73 5.17 -38.71
C ALA A 35 4.48 5.92 -37.39
N TYR A 36 4.03 5.23 -36.36
CA TYR A 36 3.78 5.77 -35.00
C TYR A 36 4.73 5.20 -33.94
N THR A 37 5.95 4.83 -34.32
CA THR A 37 6.97 4.28 -33.40
C THR A 37 7.24 5.19 -32.20
N ASP A 38 7.18 6.51 -32.39
CA ASP A 38 7.36 7.49 -31.31
C ASP A 38 6.30 7.35 -30.19
N ILE A 39 5.07 7.02 -30.55
CA ILE A 39 3.99 6.80 -29.56
C ILE A 39 4.29 5.55 -28.72
N PHE A 40 4.74 4.47 -29.39
CA PHE A 40 5.14 3.25 -28.72
C PHE A 40 6.29 3.51 -27.73
N ILE A 41 7.35 4.18 -28.16
CA ILE A 41 8.51 4.51 -27.32
C ILE A 41 8.09 5.37 -26.12
N ARG A 42 7.26 6.40 -26.33
CA ARG A 42 6.75 7.25 -25.25
C ARG A 42 5.94 6.45 -24.23
N THR A 43 5.07 5.58 -24.68
CA THR A 43 4.26 4.70 -23.81
C THR A 43 5.15 3.78 -23.01
N LEU A 44 6.12 3.11 -23.65
CA LEU A 44 7.04 2.20 -22.98
C LEU A 44 7.92 2.94 -21.97
N THR A 45 8.42 4.12 -22.33
CA THR A 45 9.22 4.96 -21.42
C THR A 45 8.40 5.42 -20.23
N ALA A 46 7.15 5.85 -20.42
CA ALA A 46 6.27 6.25 -19.34
C ALA A 46 5.96 5.08 -18.39
N LYS A 47 5.63 3.89 -18.94
CA LYS A 47 5.43 2.65 -18.15
C LYS A 47 6.68 2.30 -17.34
N ALA A 48 7.86 2.32 -17.95
CA ALA A 48 9.13 2.02 -17.30
C ALA A 48 9.47 3.05 -16.22
N THR A 49 9.20 4.33 -16.46
CA THR A 49 9.45 5.41 -15.50
C THR A 49 8.56 5.26 -14.27
N VAL A 50 7.24 5.12 -14.45
CA VAL A 50 6.29 4.97 -13.33
C VAL A 50 6.58 3.68 -12.57
N GLY A 51 6.69 2.55 -13.26
CA GLY A 51 6.98 1.27 -12.63
C GLY A 51 8.32 1.24 -11.91
N GLY A 52 9.38 1.81 -12.52
CA GLY A 52 10.71 1.89 -11.95
C GLY A 52 10.78 2.80 -10.71
N LEU A 53 10.16 3.97 -10.75
CA LEU A 53 10.08 4.87 -9.59
C LEU A 53 9.34 4.21 -8.42
N VAL A 54 8.18 3.60 -8.68
CA VAL A 54 7.42 2.90 -7.64
C VAL A 54 8.20 1.72 -7.09
N PHE A 55 8.85 0.93 -7.95
CA PHE A 55 9.73 -0.15 -7.50
C PHE A 55 10.81 0.36 -6.55
N LEU A 56 11.56 1.39 -6.94
CA LEU A 56 12.68 1.92 -6.14
C LEU A 56 12.20 2.46 -4.79
N VAL A 57 11.11 3.23 -4.76
CA VAL A 57 10.56 3.79 -3.52
C VAL A 57 10.00 2.68 -2.63
N ALA A 58 9.18 1.79 -3.17
CA ALA A 58 8.60 0.67 -2.42
C ALA A 58 9.69 -0.27 -1.88
N PHE A 59 10.69 -0.62 -2.70
CA PHE A 59 11.83 -1.44 -2.28
C PHE A 59 12.60 -0.77 -1.14
N GLY A 60 12.93 0.52 -1.28
CA GLY A 60 13.64 1.27 -0.24
C GLY A 60 12.89 1.25 1.09
N VAL A 61 11.58 1.54 1.08
CA VAL A 61 10.74 1.57 2.29
C VAL A 61 10.59 0.16 2.89
N LEU A 62 10.21 -0.84 2.09
CA LEU A 62 10.01 -2.21 2.57
C LEU A 62 11.31 -2.83 3.09
N ALA A 63 12.41 -2.68 2.35
CA ALA A 63 13.71 -3.19 2.77
C ALA A 63 14.20 -2.52 4.06
N ALA A 64 13.99 -1.22 4.23
CA ALA A 64 14.33 -0.51 5.47
C ALA A 64 13.51 -1.04 6.65
N ASN A 65 12.18 -1.15 6.51
CA ASN A 65 11.28 -1.68 7.55
C ASN A 65 11.64 -3.12 7.95
N PHE A 66 11.84 -4.01 6.96
CA PHE A 66 12.17 -5.41 7.24
C PHE A 66 13.55 -5.56 7.87
N ARG A 67 14.55 -4.79 7.42
CA ARG A 67 15.89 -4.79 8.02
C ARG A 67 15.90 -4.24 9.44
N LEU A 68 15.10 -3.22 9.73
CA LEU A 68 14.93 -2.69 11.09
C LEU A 68 14.28 -3.73 12.00
N ALA A 69 13.23 -4.40 11.55
CA ALA A 69 12.55 -5.44 12.32
C ALA A 69 13.47 -6.65 12.56
N LEU A 70 14.11 -7.18 11.51
CA LEU A 70 15.03 -8.33 11.58
C LEU A 70 16.36 -7.98 12.24
N GLY A 71 16.75 -6.72 12.28
CA GLY A 71 17.98 -6.24 12.92
C GLY A 71 18.01 -6.46 14.44
N ARG A 72 16.86 -6.64 15.08
CA ARG A 72 16.68 -6.83 16.53
C ARG A 72 16.55 -8.30 16.93
N VAL A 73 16.58 -9.22 15.96
CA VAL A 73 16.55 -10.66 16.21
C VAL A 73 17.84 -11.09 16.91
N THR A 74 17.74 -11.52 18.17
CA THR A 74 18.88 -12.00 18.96
C THR A 74 19.06 -13.51 18.86
N LYS A 75 17.97 -14.27 18.69
CA LYS A 75 17.96 -15.73 18.51
C LYS A 75 16.82 -16.11 17.58
N PRO A 76 17.07 -16.41 16.30
CA PRO A 76 16.02 -16.84 15.39
C PRO A 76 15.74 -18.33 15.58
N TYR A 77 14.68 -18.66 16.27
CA TYR A 77 14.11 -20.01 16.29
C TYR A 77 12.79 -19.98 15.52
N LEU A 78 12.70 -20.69 14.42
CA LEU A 78 11.41 -21.03 13.82
C LEU A 78 10.87 -22.25 14.57
N LEU A 79 10.02 -21.99 15.57
CA LEU A 79 9.24 -23.04 16.23
C LEU A 79 8.06 -23.40 15.32
N PHE A 80 8.14 -24.55 14.66
CA PHE A 80 6.94 -25.14 14.10
C PHE A 80 6.20 -25.88 15.20
N PRO A 81 4.94 -25.52 15.53
CA PRO A 81 4.13 -26.30 16.44
C PRO A 81 3.70 -27.59 15.77
N GLY A 82 4.41 -28.66 16.01
CA GLY A 82 4.08 -30.00 15.52
C GLY A 82 4.82 -31.00 16.36
N GLY A 83 4.12 -31.84 17.13
CA GLY A 83 4.69 -32.91 17.91
C GLY A 83 5.31 -33.96 16.98
N GLY A 84 6.62 -34.14 17.08
CA GLY A 84 7.44 -35.07 16.33
C GLY A 84 8.87 -34.53 16.24
N ASP A 85 9.84 -35.36 15.95
CA ASP A 85 11.29 -35.09 15.81
C ASP A 85 11.65 -34.05 14.73
N ILE A 86 10.95 -32.94 14.65
CA ILE A 86 11.28 -31.85 13.73
C ILE A 86 12.32 -30.97 14.42
N GLN A 87 13.57 -31.11 13.97
CA GLN A 87 14.64 -30.22 14.42
C GLN A 87 14.29 -28.76 14.11
N PRO A 88 14.45 -27.83 15.06
CA PRO A 88 14.20 -26.42 14.81
C PRO A 88 15.15 -25.93 13.72
N ILE A 89 14.60 -25.36 12.64
CA ILE A 89 15.40 -24.74 11.59
C ILE A 89 15.97 -23.44 12.17
N THR A 90 17.26 -23.42 12.44
CA THR A 90 17.99 -22.23 12.87
C THR A 90 18.48 -21.47 11.65
N LEU A 91 17.92 -20.29 11.41
CA LEU A 91 18.40 -19.38 10.37
C LEU A 91 19.35 -18.34 11.00
N GLU A 92 20.49 -18.14 10.38
CA GLU A 92 21.40 -17.08 10.79
C GLU A 92 20.78 -15.70 10.49
N ARG A 93 21.15 -14.70 11.30
CA ARG A 93 20.69 -13.32 11.14
C ARG A 93 20.91 -12.76 9.71
N THR A 94 22.01 -13.15 9.08
CA THR A 94 22.35 -12.76 7.71
C THR A 94 21.37 -13.35 6.70
N GLN A 95 21.04 -14.64 6.86
CA GLN A 95 20.07 -15.33 6.00
C GLN A 95 18.68 -14.73 6.13
N LEU A 96 18.23 -14.41 7.36
CA LEU A 96 16.95 -13.75 7.60
C LEU A 96 16.90 -12.36 6.94
N LYS A 97 17.98 -11.57 7.02
CA LYS A 97 18.05 -10.27 6.34
C LYS A 97 18.04 -10.40 4.83
N MET A 98 18.72 -11.40 4.27
CA MET A 98 18.69 -11.69 2.82
C MET A 98 17.28 -12.09 2.37
N LEU A 99 16.63 -12.99 3.09
CA LEU A 99 15.25 -13.40 2.83
C LEU A 99 14.28 -12.20 2.90
N GLY A 100 14.37 -11.41 3.97
CA GLY A 100 13.54 -10.20 4.11
C GLY A 100 13.78 -9.19 2.99
N THR A 101 15.04 -9.01 2.55
CA THR A 101 15.36 -8.14 1.42
C THR A 101 14.82 -8.72 0.10
N GLY A 102 14.88 -10.03 -0.10
CA GLY A 102 14.32 -10.71 -1.27
C GLY A 102 12.78 -10.58 -1.33
N VAL A 103 12.11 -10.77 -0.18
CA VAL A 103 10.66 -10.56 -0.07
C VAL A 103 10.30 -9.10 -0.36
N ALA A 104 11.07 -8.13 0.16
CA ALA A 104 10.87 -6.71 -0.12
C ALA A 104 11.04 -6.39 -1.62
N ALA A 105 12.06 -6.96 -2.27
CA ALA A 105 12.31 -6.78 -3.70
C ALA A 105 11.17 -7.36 -4.54
N LEU A 106 10.70 -8.57 -4.20
CA LEU A 106 9.59 -9.21 -4.90
C LEU A 106 8.29 -8.41 -4.74
N ALA A 107 7.94 -7.99 -3.53
CA ALA A 107 6.77 -7.17 -3.28
C ALA A 107 6.84 -5.82 -4.01
N ALA A 108 8.00 -5.16 -3.98
CA ALA A 108 8.23 -3.91 -4.70
C ALA A 108 8.14 -4.09 -6.22
N LEU A 109 8.63 -5.22 -6.76
CA LEU A 109 8.52 -5.56 -8.18
C LEU A 109 7.04 -5.66 -8.61
N PHE A 110 6.21 -6.36 -7.83
CA PHE A 110 4.77 -6.45 -8.11
C PHE A 110 4.09 -5.07 -8.04
N LEU A 111 4.43 -4.24 -7.05
CA LEU A 111 3.91 -2.88 -6.96
C LEU A 111 4.34 -2.01 -8.15
N GLY A 112 5.60 -2.13 -8.59
CA GLY A 112 6.12 -1.43 -9.76
C GLY A 112 5.43 -1.87 -11.06
N LEU A 113 5.25 -3.18 -11.26
CA LEU A 113 4.53 -3.72 -12.42
C LEU A 113 3.06 -3.29 -12.42
N PHE A 114 2.39 -3.31 -11.27
CA PHE A 114 1.03 -2.80 -11.15
C PHE A 114 0.97 -1.30 -11.48
N ALA A 115 1.89 -0.52 -10.92
CA ALA A 115 1.95 0.93 -11.14
C ALA A 115 2.27 1.31 -12.59
N SER A 116 3.00 0.48 -13.32
CA SER A 116 3.30 0.73 -14.73
C SER A 116 2.04 0.79 -15.62
N ASN A 117 0.93 0.18 -15.19
CA ASN A 117 -0.34 0.26 -15.92
C ASN A 117 -1.01 1.63 -15.79
N GLU A 118 -0.65 2.41 -14.77
CA GLU A 118 -1.17 3.77 -14.53
C GLU A 118 -0.32 4.87 -15.20
N TRP A 119 0.45 4.51 -16.21
CA TRP A 119 1.32 5.43 -16.95
C TRP A 119 0.56 6.63 -17.55
N LEU A 120 -0.69 6.40 -17.99
CA LEU A 120 -1.53 7.44 -18.57
C LEU A 120 -1.99 8.44 -17.50
N THR A 121 -2.41 7.94 -16.34
CA THR A 121 -2.78 8.77 -15.16
C THR A 121 -1.61 9.68 -14.76
N TRP A 122 -0.37 9.16 -14.79
CA TRP A 122 0.83 9.93 -14.55
C TRP A 122 1.06 11.03 -15.60
N LEU A 123 0.96 10.70 -16.89
CA LEU A 123 1.16 11.68 -17.97
C LEU A 123 0.06 12.75 -17.96
N GLN A 124 -1.18 12.37 -17.72
CA GLN A 124 -2.30 13.30 -17.59
C GLN A 124 -2.08 14.29 -16.43
N PHE A 125 -1.58 13.82 -15.30
CA PHE A 125 -1.23 14.67 -14.16
C PHE A 125 -0.09 15.65 -14.52
N GLN A 126 0.98 15.18 -15.20
CA GLN A 126 2.11 16.03 -15.60
C GLN A 126 1.71 17.12 -16.58
N HIS A 127 0.72 16.87 -17.42
CA HIS A 127 0.25 17.80 -18.45
C HIS A 127 -1.14 18.38 -18.08
N ALA A 128 -1.48 18.39 -16.79
CA ALA A 128 -2.73 18.93 -16.33
C ALA A 128 -2.88 20.41 -16.74
N THR A 129 -3.99 20.71 -17.39
CA THR A 129 -4.36 22.07 -17.79
C THR A 129 -5.68 22.46 -17.15
N PRO A 130 -5.84 23.71 -16.69
CA PRO A 130 -7.11 24.17 -16.15
C PRO A 130 -8.14 24.29 -17.28
N PHE A 131 -9.38 23.91 -16.98
CA PHE A 131 -10.52 24.08 -17.90
C PHE A 131 -11.12 25.48 -17.83
N GLY A 132 -10.76 26.28 -16.81
CA GLY A 132 -11.33 27.60 -16.57
C GLY A 132 -12.78 27.56 -16.07
N GLN A 133 -13.30 26.39 -15.73
CA GLN A 133 -14.61 26.18 -15.13
C GLN A 133 -14.46 25.58 -13.76
N THR A 134 -15.14 26.13 -12.78
CA THR A 134 -15.12 25.64 -11.40
C THR A 134 -16.41 24.92 -11.04
N ASP A 135 -16.30 23.86 -10.23
CA ASP A 135 -17.47 23.19 -9.67
C ASP A 135 -18.23 24.10 -8.69
N PRO A 136 -19.55 23.99 -8.62
CA PRO A 136 -20.38 24.88 -7.78
C PRO A 136 -20.32 24.54 -6.29
N LEU A 137 -19.82 23.36 -5.90
CA LEU A 137 -19.86 22.89 -4.51
C LEU A 137 -18.57 23.22 -3.75
N PHE A 138 -17.41 22.98 -4.37
CA PHE A 138 -16.08 23.17 -3.76
C PHE A 138 -15.28 24.30 -4.40
N GLY A 139 -15.73 24.86 -5.53
CA GLY A 139 -15.06 25.94 -6.25
C GLY A 139 -13.74 25.53 -6.89
N ARG A 140 -13.51 24.23 -7.11
CA ARG A 140 -12.29 23.72 -7.76
C ARG A 140 -12.45 23.68 -9.26
N ASP A 141 -11.36 23.94 -9.98
CA ASP A 141 -11.33 23.78 -11.44
C ASP A 141 -11.63 22.32 -11.84
N VAL A 142 -12.39 22.13 -12.91
CA VAL A 142 -12.77 20.81 -13.44
C VAL A 142 -11.53 19.97 -13.76
N GLY A 143 -10.42 20.59 -14.21
CA GLY A 143 -9.16 19.93 -14.46
C GLY A 143 -8.57 19.20 -13.23
N PHE A 144 -8.89 19.69 -12.01
CA PHE A 144 -8.51 18.98 -10.79
C PHE A 144 -9.14 17.58 -10.74
N TYR A 145 -10.41 17.45 -11.08
CA TYR A 145 -11.14 16.16 -11.04
C TYR A 145 -10.69 15.20 -12.14
N VAL A 146 -10.32 15.73 -13.28
CA VAL A 146 -9.92 14.93 -14.44
C VAL A 146 -8.47 14.46 -14.36
N PHE A 147 -7.55 15.32 -13.90
CA PHE A 147 -6.12 15.07 -13.97
C PHE A 147 -5.47 14.85 -12.61
N THR A 148 -5.81 15.68 -11.62
CA THR A 148 -5.09 15.68 -10.34
C THR A 148 -5.66 14.66 -9.37
N LEU A 149 -6.97 14.57 -9.22
CA LEU A 149 -7.62 13.68 -8.26
C LEU A 149 -7.32 12.20 -8.55
N PRO A 150 -7.41 11.69 -9.81
CA PRO A 150 -7.05 10.30 -10.11
C PRO A 150 -5.60 9.96 -9.75
N PHE A 151 -4.67 10.88 -10.02
CA PHE A 151 -3.27 10.69 -9.66
C PHE A 151 -3.04 10.68 -8.14
N LEU A 152 -3.68 11.58 -7.39
CA LEU A 152 -3.58 11.59 -5.93
C LEU A 152 -4.16 10.30 -5.32
N ASP A 153 -5.23 9.77 -5.88
CA ASP A 153 -5.80 8.50 -5.48
C ASP A 153 -4.85 7.34 -5.74
N PHE A 154 -4.30 7.27 -6.94
CA PHE A 154 -3.30 6.28 -7.30
C PHE A 154 -2.10 6.31 -6.33
N ALA A 155 -1.53 7.51 -6.10
CA ALA A 155 -0.41 7.69 -5.18
C ALA A 155 -0.77 7.24 -3.75
N ARG A 156 -1.97 7.60 -3.27
CA ARG A 156 -2.47 7.19 -1.95
C ARG A 156 -2.58 5.67 -1.84
N TYR A 157 -3.18 5.00 -2.83
CA TYR A 157 -3.33 3.54 -2.80
C TYR A 157 -1.99 2.82 -2.80
N LEU A 158 -1.01 3.31 -3.57
CA LEU A 158 0.35 2.77 -3.54
C LEU A 158 1.01 2.94 -2.17
N MET A 159 0.94 4.15 -1.58
CA MET A 159 1.50 4.40 -0.26
C MET A 159 0.82 3.55 0.81
N LEU A 160 -0.51 3.37 0.72
CA LEU A 160 -1.27 2.50 1.62
C LEU A 160 -0.82 1.04 1.49
N ALA A 161 -0.65 0.55 0.25
CA ALA A 161 -0.15 -0.81 0.01
C ALA A 161 1.26 -1.02 0.61
N VAL A 162 2.18 -0.07 0.40
CA VAL A 162 3.53 -0.11 0.99
C VAL A 162 3.48 -0.09 2.52
N ALA A 163 2.63 0.74 3.13
CA ALA A 163 2.48 0.82 4.58
C ALA A 163 1.88 -0.46 5.17
N VAL A 164 0.87 -1.04 4.53
CA VAL A 164 0.26 -2.33 4.93
C VAL A 164 1.27 -3.47 4.81
N LEU A 165 2.00 -3.56 3.70
CA LEU A 165 3.06 -4.56 3.53
C LEU A 165 4.19 -4.38 4.54
N SER A 166 4.56 -3.12 4.87
CA SER A 166 5.52 -2.81 5.93
C SER A 166 5.02 -3.30 7.29
N LEU A 167 3.73 -3.07 7.60
CA LEU A 167 3.13 -3.53 8.85
C LEU A 167 3.12 -5.06 8.94
N ILE A 168 2.63 -5.73 7.90
CA ILE A 168 2.54 -7.20 7.86
C ILE A 168 3.94 -7.82 7.98
N GLY A 169 4.89 -7.39 7.14
CA GLY A 169 6.23 -7.97 7.12
C GLY A 169 7.02 -7.67 8.40
N SER A 170 6.91 -6.46 8.96
CA SER A 170 7.55 -6.13 10.25
C SER A 170 6.92 -6.90 11.41
N THR A 171 5.60 -7.05 11.42
CA THR A 171 4.91 -7.87 12.44
C THR A 171 5.36 -9.31 12.37
N ALA A 172 5.39 -9.91 11.17
CA ALA A 172 5.89 -11.27 10.96
C ALA A 172 7.34 -11.43 11.45
N ALA A 173 8.21 -10.46 11.13
CA ALA A 173 9.59 -10.45 11.61
C ALA A 173 9.69 -10.39 13.14
N TYR A 174 8.84 -9.60 13.81
CA TYR A 174 8.81 -9.52 15.28
C TYR A 174 8.22 -10.77 15.94
N VAL A 175 7.26 -11.43 15.31
CA VAL A 175 6.74 -12.74 15.77
C VAL A 175 7.84 -13.81 15.67
N ILE A 176 8.51 -13.91 14.50
CA ILE A 176 9.60 -14.86 14.29
C ILE A 176 10.74 -14.63 15.29
N SER A 177 11.02 -13.38 15.65
CA SER A 177 12.08 -13.04 16.62
C SER A 177 11.69 -13.24 18.08
N GLY A 178 10.44 -13.61 18.37
CA GLY A 178 9.91 -13.72 19.74
C GLY A 178 9.79 -12.36 20.46
N THR A 179 10.00 -11.24 19.75
CA THR A 179 9.85 -9.88 20.31
C THR A 179 8.36 -9.51 20.45
N LEU A 180 7.52 -10.12 19.63
CA LEU A 180 6.08 -10.11 19.72
C LEU A 180 5.62 -11.55 19.99
N ALA A 181 5.05 -11.79 21.15
CA ALA A 181 4.60 -13.11 21.58
C ALA A 181 3.25 -13.03 22.30
N LEU A 182 2.48 -14.12 22.27
CA LEU A 182 1.27 -14.28 23.07
C LEU A 182 1.63 -15.12 24.29
N ASP A 183 1.63 -14.50 25.47
CA ASP A 183 1.78 -15.19 26.75
C ASP A 183 0.37 -15.62 27.21
N PRO A 184 0.12 -16.92 27.43
CA PRO A 184 -1.20 -17.40 27.86
C PRO A 184 -1.70 -16.78 29.17
N ALA A 185 -0.78 -16.36 30.05
CA ALA A 185 -1.12 -15.80 31.37
C ALA A 185 -1.19 -14.26 31.37
N ARG A 186 -0.42 -13.61 30.49
CA ARG A 186 -0.24 -12.13 30.49
C ARG A 186 -0.79 -11.44 29.24
N GLY A 187 -1.25 -12.21 28.25
CA GLY A 187 -1.70 -11.68 26.97
C GLY A 187 -0.54 -11.29 26.04
N PRO A 188 -0.76 -10.37 25.06
CA PRO A 188 0.25 -10.02 24.08
C PRO A 188 1.42 -9.26 24.72
N VAL A 189 2.62 -9.83 24.62
CA VAL A 189 3.88 -9.21 25.04
C VAL A 189 4.54 -8.57 23.83
N VAL A 190 4.75 -7.26 23.89
CA VAL A 190 5.34 -6.48 22.80
C VAL A 190 6.61 -5.81 23.31
N GLY A 191 7.76 -6.15 22.75
CA GLY A 191 9.04 -5.52 23.10
C GLY A 191 9.06 -4.03 22.70
N ASP A 192 9.76 -3.20 23.47
CA ASP A 192 9.78 -1.74 23.29
C ASP A 192 10.16 -1.30 21.88
N GLY A 193 11.10 -1.99 21.28
CA GLY A 193 11.53 -1.69 19.92
C GLY A 193 10.50 -2.04 18.87
N ALA A 194 9.78 -3.15 19.02
CA ALA A 194 8.68 -3.54 18.16
C ALA A 194 7.52 -2.56 18.28
N ARG A 195 7.16 -2.19 19.51
CA ARG A 195 6.10 -1.23 19.80
C ARG A 195 6.35 0.13 19.12
N ARG A 196 7.58 0.67 19.29
CA ARG A 196 7.95 1.95 18.64
C ARG A 196 7.85 1.88 17.13
N HIS A 197 8.39 0.83 16.53
CA HIS A 197 8.40 0.68 15.07
C HIS A 197 6.99 0.47 14.52
N LEU A 198 6.24 -0.51 15.06
CA LEU A 198 4.87 -0.78 14.63
C LEU A 198 3.94 0.41 14.89
N GLY A 199 4.10 1.10 16.04
CA GLY A 199 3.33 2.30 16.33
C GLY A 199 3.55 3.42 15.32
N LEU A 200 4.81 3.63 14.85
CA LEU A 200 5.11 4.58 13.77
C LEU A 200 4.48 4.17 12.44
N VAL A 201 4.57 2.89 12.06
CA VAL A 201 3.96 2.39 10.82
C VAL A 201 2.44 2.55 10.87
N ILE A 202 1.81 2.25 11.99
CA ILE A 202 0.36 2.41 12.17
C ILE A 202 -0.03 3.90 12.17
N ALA A 203 0.80 4.79 12.73
CA ALA A 203 0.57 6.23 12.65
C ALA A 203 0.56 6.72 11.20
N VAL A 204 1.49 6.25 10.37
CA VAL A 204 1.51 6.53 8.93
C VAL A 204 0.26 5.97 8.23
N LEU A 205 -0.18 4.75 8.58
CA LEU A 205 -1.42 4.19 8.06
C LEU A 205 -2.63 5.08 8.37
N PHE A 206 -2.76 5.57 9.59
CA PHE A 206 -3.83 6.49 9.95
C PHE A 206 -3.75 7.83 9.20
N LEU A 207 -2.54 8.37 8.94
CA LEU A 207 -2.38 9.56 8.09
C LEU A 207 -2.84 9.31 6.65
N LEU A 208 -2.55 8.13 6.10
CA LEU A 208 -3.01 7.74 4.76
C LEU A 208 -4.53 7.53 4.70
N LEU A 209 -5.14 7.02 5.77
CA LEU A 209 -6.59 6.94 5.91
C LEU A 209 -7.23 8.34 6.00
N ALA A 210 -6.63 9.27 6.77
CA ALA A 210 -7.05 10.65 6.83
C ALA A 210 -6.97 11.33 5.45
N TRP A 211 -5.86 11.13 4.73
CA TRP A 211 -5.72 11.62 3.36
C TRP A 211 -6.77 11.02 2.42
N GLY A 212 -7.10 9.73 2.58
CA GLY A 212 -8.20 9.11 1.84
C GLY A 212 -9.53 9.80 2.08
N ALA A 213 -9.91 9.98 3.34
CA ALA A 213 -11.15 10.67 3.69
C ALA A 213 -11.20 12.11 3.16
N TYR A 214 -10.04 12.80 3.10
CA TYR A 214 -9.94 14.13 2.48
C TYR A 214 -10.19 14.09 0.96
N LEU A 215 -9.63 13.10 0.23
CA LEU A 215 -9.81 12.96 -1.21
C LEU A 215 -11.20 12.43 -1.57
N ASP A 216 -11.83 11.65 -0.69
CA ASP A 216 -13.18 11.14 -0.90
C ASP A 216 -14.24 12.25 -0.91
N VAL A 217 -14.00 13.39 -0.25
CA VAL A 217 -14.92 14.54 -0.28
C VAL A 217 -15.10 15.10 -1.70
N PRO A 218 -14.07 15.54 -2.43
CA PRO A 218 -14.24 16.00 -3.81
C PRO A 218 -14.64 14.88 -4.78
N ARG A 219 -14.27 13.61 -4.50
CA ARG A 219 -14.65 12.47 -5.34
C ARG A 219 -16.15 12.26 -5.47
N ILE A 220 -16.95 12.73 -4.52
CA ILE A 220 -18.42 12.65 -4.57
C ILE A 220 -18.97 13.26 -5.87
N LEU A 221 -18.33 14.31 -6.40
CA LEU A 221 -18.75 14.92 -7.66
C LEU A 221 -18.51 14.07 -8.90
N THR A 222 -17.58 13.13 -8.84
CA THR A 222 -17.21 12.23 -9.95
C THR A 222 -17.82 10.84 -9.83
N THR A 223 -18.46 10.56 -8.69
CA THR A 223 -19.06 9.24 -8.43
C THR A 223 -20.47 9.17 -9.02
N PRO A 224 -20.84 8.13 -9.77
CA PRO A 224 -22.19 7.95 -10.24
C PRO A 224 -23.14 7.69 -9.07
N ALA A 225 -24.16 8.55 -8.91
CA ALA A 225 -25.25 8.37 -7.96
C ALA A 225 -26.49 7.89 -8.70
N GLY A 226 -26.57 6.61 -9.02
CA GLY A 226 -27.67 6.02 -9.82
C GLY A 226 -27.63 6.49 -11.28
N ILE A 227 -28.68 7.17 -11.72
CA ILE A 227 -28.82 7.64 -13.12
C ILE A 227 -28.08 8.97 -13.35
N ILE A 228 -27.77 9.70 -12.29
CA ILE A 228 -27.16 11.05 -12.34
C ILE A 228 -25.73 10.98 -11.85
N HIS A 229 -24.81 11.65 -12.53
CA HIS A 229 -23.44 11.88 -12.04
C HIS A 229 -23.43 13.14 -11.17
N GLY A 230 -22.75 13.07 -10.02
CA GLY A 230 -22.59 14.18 -9.10
C GLY A 230 -23.16 13.92 -7.72
N ALA A 231 -23.04 14.94 -6.85
CA ALA A 231 -23.46 14.84 -5.46
C ALA A 231 -24.99 14.88 -5.31
N SER A 232 -25.53 13.87 -4.64
CA SER A 232 -26.93 13.86 -4.19
C SER A 232 -27.11 14.68 -2.92
N TYR A 233 -28.36 14.95 -2.52
CA TYR A 233 -28.66 15.59 -1.23
C TYR A 233 -28.09 14.79 -0.05
N VAL A 234 -28.18 13.46 -0.10
CA VAL A 234 -27.65 12.58 0.95
C VAL A 234 -26.12 12.68 1.02
N ASP A 235 -25.44 12.78 -0.12
CA ASP A 235 -24.00 12.98 -0.15
C ASP A 235 -23.59 14.27 0.56
N ILE A 236 -24.31 15.36 0.32
CA ILE A 236 -24.00 16.67 0.91
C ILE A 236 -24.37 16.70 2.41
N ALA A 237 -25.56 16.21 2.76
CA ALA A 237 -26.11 16.33 4.10
C ALA A 237 -25.51 15.31 5.08
N LEU A 238 -25.12 14.13 4.61
CA LEU A 238 -24.68 13.03 5.48
C LEU A 238 -23.24 12.59 5.16
N ARG A 239 -22.94 12.26 3.90
CA ARG A 239 -21.67 11.62 3.53
C ARG A 239 -20.47 12.55 3.72
N ILE A 240 -20.59 13.84 3.34
CA ILE A 240 -19.50 14.82 3.55
C ILE A 240 -19.20 15.01 5.05
N PRO A 241 -20.17 15.25 5.95
CA PRO A 241 -19.93 15.31 7.39
C PRO A 241 -19.26 14.03 7.95
N VAL A 242 -19.71 12.84 7.51
CA VAL A 242 -19.09 11.58 7.93
C VAL A 242 -17.64 11.49 7.47
N LEU A 243 -17.34 11.82 6.21
CA LEU A 243 -15.96 11.82 5.69
C LEU A 243 -15.05 12.80 6.44
N ARG A 244 -15.56 13.98 6.78
CA ARG A 244 -14.83 14.95 7.61
C ARG A 244 -14.61 14.42 9.03
N GLY A 245 -15.60 13.73 9.60
CA GLY A 245 -15.48 13.04 10.87
C GLY A 245 -14.41 11.94 10.82
N LEU A 246 -14.40 11.11 9.77
CA LEU A 246 -13.40 10.08 9.53
C LEU A 246 -11.98 10.65 9.38
N LEU A 247 -11.85 11.76 8.66
CA LEU A 247 -10.58 12.48 8.55
C LEU A 247 -10.07 12.88 9.94
N PHE A 248 -10.90 13.53 10.76
CA PHE A 248 -10.52 13.94 12.11
C PHE A 248 -10.16 12.76 12.99
N VAL A 249 -10.99 11.70 12.99
CA VAL A 249 -10.75 10.48 13.78
C VAL A 249 -9.46 9.78 13.34
N ALA A 250 -9.17 9.75 12.04
CA ALA A 250 -7.92 9.17 11.55
C ALA A 250 -6.70 10.01 11.96
N LEU A 251 -6.79 11.35 11.96
CA LEU A 251 -5.72 12.19 12.50
C LEU A 251 -5.49 11.96 14.00
N VAL A 252 -6.55 11.86 14.80
CA VAL A 252 -6.46 11.49 16.21
C VAL A 252 -5.87 10.09 16.37
N GLY A 253 -6.28 9.14 15.52
CA GLY A 253 -5.72 7.79 15.48
C GLY A 253 -4.21 7.76 15.23
N SER A 254 -3.73 8.62 14.33
CA SER A 254 -2.29 8.79 14.08
C SER A 254 -1.57 9.28 15.35
N VAL A 255 -2.08 10.32 16.01
CA VAL A 255 -1.50 10.84 17.26
C VAL A 255 -1.49 9.78 18.36
N LEU A 256 -2.59 9.07 18.56
CA LEU A 256 -2.68 8.00 19.57
C LEU A 256 -1.71 6.85 19.26
N SER A 257 -1.48 6.53 17.98
CA SER A 257 -0.48 5.54 17.57
C SER A 257 0.94 6.00 17.87
N LEU A 258 1.25 7.30 17.70
CA LEU A 258 2.53 7.89 18.12
C LEU A 258 2.69 7.85 19.64
N VAL A 259 1.64 8.16 20.41
CA VAL A 259 1.66 8.02 21.88
C VAL A 259 1.94 6.58 22.28
N THR A 260 1.33 5.59 21.62
CA THR A 260 1.62 4.16 21.86
C THR A 260 3.08 3.82 21.53
N ALA A 261 3.65 4.42 20.47
CA ALA A 261 5.07 4.23 20.14
C ALA A 261 6.00 4.76 21.24
N MET A 262 5.61 5.81 21.96
CA MET A 262 6.43 6.50 22.97
C MET A 262 6.19 6.02 24.40
N THR A 263 5.04 5.37 24.68
CA THR A 263 4.64 4.94 26.04
C THR A 263 4.53 3.41 26.13
N PRO A 264 4.74 2.81 27.33
CA PRO A 264 4.59 1.36 27.50
C PRO A 264 3.12 0.89 27.56
N ARG A 265 2.18 1.65 26.98
CA ARG A 265 0.74 1.37 27.03
C ARG A 265 0.20 1.13 25.63
N ASN A 266 -0.50 0.02 25.42
CA ASN A 266 -1.14 -0.31 24.14
C ASN A 266 -2.58 0.23 24.05
N THR A 267 -3.16 0.69 25.18
CA THR A 267 -4.53 1.22 25.26
C THR A 267 -4.83 2.31 24.24
N PRO A 268 -3.94 3.33 23.98
CA PRO A 268 -4.25 4.37 23.00
C PRO A 268 -4.46 3.82 21.59
N LEU A 269 -3.72 2.78 21.20
CA LEU A 269 -3.88 2.16 19.88
C LEU A 269 -5.23 1.46 19.75
N PHE A 270 -5.66 0.70 20.76
CA PHE A 270 -6.96 0.04 20.72
C PHE A 270 -8.12 1.05 20.69
N VAL A 271 -7.98 2.17 21.40
CA VAL A 271 -8.95 3.29 21.36
C VAL A 271 -8.99 3.89 19.94
N ALA A 272 -7.83 4.12 19.32
CA ALA A 272 -7.75 4.67 17.95
C ALA A 272 -8.46 3.76 16.93
N VAL A 273 -8.15 2.46 16.94
CA VAL A 273 -8.76 1.48 16.03
C VAL A 273 -10.26 1.35 16.29
N GLY A 274 -10.67 1.23 17.57
CA GLY A 274 -12.08 1.11 17.93
C GLY A 274 -12.90 2.32 17.51
N LEU A 275 -12.39 3.54 17.73
CA LEU A 275 -13.04 4.78 17.33
C LEU A 275 -13.16 4.89 15.80
N TYR A 276 -12.11 4.55 15.06
CA TYR A 276 -12.14 4.58 13.60
C TYR A 276 -13.15 3.58 13.03
N VAL A 277 -13.16 2.35 13.52
CA VAL A 277 -14.13 1.31 13.11
C VAL A 277 -15.57 1.75 13.45
N LEU A 278 -15.80 2.32 14.63
CA LEU A 278 -17.13 2.77 15.05
C LEU A 278 -17.67 3.86 14.12
N VAL A 279 -16.85 4.85 13.77
CA VAL A 279 -17.27 5.93 12.87
C VAL A 279 -17.46 5.43 11.45
N THR A 280 -16.61 4.49 10.98
CA THR A 280 -16.75 3.88 9.66
C THR A 280 -18.04 3.08 9.54
N VAL A 281 -18.32 2.21 10.51
CA VAL A 281 -19.53 1.37 10.52
C VAL A 281 -20.78 2.23 10.71
N GLY A 282 -20.76 3.16 11.67
CA GLY A 282 -21.88 4.06 11.94
C GLY A 282 -22.21 4.96 10.76
N GLY A 283 -21.17 5.48 10.07
CA GLY A 283 -21.34 6.29 8.86
C GLY A 283 -21.94 5.51 7.68
N ASN A 284 -21.51 4.25 7.48
CA ASN A 284 -22.08 3.41 6.43
C ASN A 284 -23.54 3.00 6.70
N LEU A 285 -23.90 2.71 7.94
CA LEU A 285 -25.29 2.39 8.31
C LEU A 285 -26.26 3.57 8.15
N GLY A 286 -25.74 4.80 8.33
CA GLY A 286 -26.55 6.00 8.12
C GLY A 286 -26.74 6.43 6.65
N SER A 287 -25.95 5.83 5.74
CA SER A 287 -25.99 6.14 4.29
C SER A 287 -26.84 5.15 3.46
N VAL A 288 -27.40 4.14 4.09
CA VAL A 288 -28.38 3.18 3.52
C VAL A 288 -29.78 3.67 3.84
#